data_f068b502bbb3e497af59cc64b7fed54f
#
_entry.id   f068b502bbb3e497af59cc64b7fed54f
#
_cell.length_a   1.000
_cell.length_b   1.000
_cell.length_c   1.000
_cell.angle_alpha   90.00
_cell.angle_beta   90.00
_cell.angle_gamma   90.00
#
_symmetry.space_group_name_H-M   'P 1'
#
loop_
_entity.id
_entity.type
_entity.pdbx_description
1 polymer ?
#
loop_
_entity_poly.entity_id
_entity_poly.type
_entity_poly.pdbx_seq_one_letter_code
_entity_poly.pdbx_strand_id
1 'polypeptide(L)'
;KRFSFFYKRIFQNIDKVFAQSEVDKYRLEELGASNVEVIGNIKLAQLPKVNIELEKPKQVVITAASTHENEEKLILDAYKKEQGKLIIVPRHPERFEKVHLQILEFIKDKNISYQRYSIKDDFDSDIILVDKMGILNDIYAISDVVILSGAFEKIGGHNPIEPAFFNCKIIKKKNIFNQKSLFD
;
A
#
# COMPACT_ATOMS: atom_id res chain seq x y z
N LYS A 1 5.07 -0.04 31.44
CA LYS A 1 5.64 -0.38 32.77
C LYS A 1 4.93 -1.54 33.47
N ARG A 2 3.62 -1.79 33.26
CA ARG A 2 2.82 -2.79 34.01
C ARG A 2 3.19 -4.26 33.71
N PHE A 3 3.85 -4.55 32.58
CA PHE A 3 4.24 -5.90 32.15
C PHE A 3 5.77 -6.08 32.00
N SER A 4 6.59 -5.17 32.51
CA SER A 4 8.06 -5.21 32.35
C SER A 4 8.68 -6.52 32.87
N PHE A 5 8.17 -7.06 34.00
CA PHE A 5 8.64 -8.34 34.55
C PHE A 5 8.42 -9.51 33.59
N PHE A 6 7.26 -9.56 32.92
CA PHE A 6 6.93 -10.60 31.95
C PHE A 6 7.86 -10.55 30.74
N TYR A 7 8.07 -9.34 30.17
CA TYR A 7 8.98 -9.16 29.03
C TYR A 7 10.42 -9.49 29.38
N LYS A 8 10.90 -9.10 30.56
CA LYS A 8 12.26 -9.46 31.03
C LYS A 8 12.47 -10.98 31.01
N ARG A 9 11.47 -11.72 31.47
CA ARG A 9 11.56 -13.19 31.50
C ARG A 9 11.56 -13.81 30.09
N ILE A 10 10.90 -13.18 29.13
CA ILE A 10 10.95 -13.61 27.72
C ILE A 10 12.34 -13.32 27.14
N PHE A 11 12.82 -12.07 27.27
CA PHE A 11 14.09 -11.67 26.68
C PHE A 11 15.31 -12.36 27.27
N GLN A 12 15.26 -12.82 28.50
CA GLN A 12 16.31 -13.63 29.12
C GLN A 12 16.56 -14.98 28.42
N ASN A 13 15.61 -15.45 27.64
CA ASN A 13 15.70 -16.71 26.86
C ASN A 13 15.94 -16.47 25.37
N ILE A 14 16.32 -15.25 24.98
CA ILE A 14 16.60 -14.89 23.60
C ILE A 14 18.08 -14.50 23.49
N ASP A 15 18.82 -15.21 22.68
CA ASP A 15 20.28 -15.03 22.55
C ASP A 15 20.64 -13.75 21.81
N LYS A 16 19.81 -13.32 20.83
CA LYS A 16 20.04 -12.12 20.03
C LYS A 16 18.74 -11.49 19.57
N VAL A 17 18.67 -10.17 19.64
CA VAL A 17 17.52 -9.39 19.20
C VAL A 17 17.96 -8.42 18.11
N PHE A 18 17.20 -8.35 17.01
CA PHE A 18 17.42 -7.38 15.95
C PHE A 18 16.42 -6.24 16.05
N ALA A 19 16.89 -5.02 16.14
CA ALA A 19 16.09 -3.81 16.22
C ALA A 19 16.08 -3.08 14.87
N GLN A 20 14.99 -2.40 14.57
CA GLN A 20 14.84 -1.61 13.35
C GLN A 20 15.56 -0.25 13.45
N SER A 21 15.64 0.33 14.65
CA SER A 21 16.24 1.63 14.90
C SER A 21 16.92 1.67 16.28
N GLU A 22 17.76 2.69 16.51
CA GLU A 22 18.36 2.93 17.82
C GLU A 22 17.30 3.17 18.92
N VAL A 23 16.18 3.82 18.55
CA VAL A 23 15.06 4.04 19.47
C VAL A 23 14.42 2.71 19.86
N ASP A 24 14.26 1.79 18.92
CA ASP A 24 13.69 0.46 19.20
C ASP A 24 14.67 -0.39 20.00
N LYS A 25 15.98 -0.31 19.69
CA LYS A 25 17.04 -0.94 20.50
C LYS A 25 16.93 -0.51 21.96
N TYR A 26 16.92 0.80 22.22
CA TYR A 26 16.80 1.33 23.58
C TYR A 26 15.55 0.81 24.30
N ARG A 27 14.40 0.79 23.62
CA ARG A 27 13.13 0.26 24.17
C ARG A 27 13.20 -1.23 24.50
N LEU A 28 13.84 -2.01 23.63
CA LEU A 28 14.02 -3.46 23.84
C LEU A 28 14.95 -3.74 25.01
N GLU A 29 16.05 -2.99 25.15
CA GLU A 29 16.97 -3.06 26.28
C GLU A 29 16.27 -2.68 27.59
N GLU A 30 15.43 -1.63 27.62
CA GLU A 30 14.59 -1.30 28.79
C GLU A 30 13.64 -2.43 29.18
N LEU A 31 13.18 -3.24 28.19
CA LEU A 31 12.33 -4.40 28.42
C LEU A 31 13.13 -5.65 28.84
N GLY A 32 14.47 -5.56 28.90
CA GLY A 32 15.36 -6.61 29.38
C GLY A 32 15.99 -7.46 28.29
N ALA A 33 15.94 -7.02 27.03
CA ALA A 33 16.70 -7.66 25.97
C ALA A 33 18.20 -7.41 26.17
N SER A 34 19.00 -8.45 26.00
CA SER A 34 20.47 -8.38 25.90
C SER A 34 20.88 -8.63 24.45
N ASN A 35 22.07 -8.16 24.05
CA ASN A 35 22.62 -8.40 22.72
C ASN A 35 21.70 -7.90 21.59
N VAL A 36 21.31 -6.62 21.67
CA VAL A 36 20.46 -5.97 20.66
C VAL A 36 21.31 -5.32 19.58
N GLU A 37 21.11 -5.73 18.34
CA GLU A 37 21.79 -5.16 17.17
C GLU A 37 20.79 -4.40 16.29
N VAL A 38 21.16 -3.20 15.82
CA VAL A 38 20.34 -2.44 14.87
C VAL A 38 20.70 -2.85 13.46
N ILE A 39 19.73 -3.46 12.75
CA ILE A 39 19.90 -3.94 11.37
C ILE A 39 19.07 -3.15 10.35
N GLY A 40 18.31 -2.15 10.81
CA GLY A 40 17.38 -1.42 9.93
C GLY A 40 16.07 -2.17 9.67
N ASN A 41 15.33 -1.70 8.68
CA ASN A 41 14.03 -2.29 8.35
C ASN A 41 14.20 -3.52 7.47
N ILE A 42 13.91 -4.71 8.00
CA ILE A 42 14.01 -5.98 7.29
C ILE A 42 13.16 -6.05 6.00
N LYS A 43 12.11 -5.22 5.89
CA LYS A 43 11.31 -5.11 4.66
C LYS A 43 12.12 -4.58 3.47
N LEU A 44 13.21 -3.85 3.72
CA LEU A 44 14.12 -3.38 2.67
C LEU A 44 14.98 -4.51 2.09
N ALA A 45 15.11 -5.63 2.78
CA ALA A 45 15.87 -6.79 2.30
C ALA A 45 15.10 -7.65 1.28
N GLN A 46 13.77 -7.49 1.22
CA GLN A 46 12.92 -8.19 0.24
C GLN A 46 12.58 -7.24 -0.89
N LEU A 47 13.24 -7.41 -2.02
CA LEU A 47 12.89 -6.66 -3.23
C LEU A 47 11.55 -7.15 -3.79
N PRO A 48 10.64 -6.22 -4.13
CA PRO A 48 9.40 -6.58 -4.82
C PRO A 48 9.70 -7.30 -6.13
N LYS A 49 8.88 -8.31 -6.45
CA LYS A 49 9.01 -9.07 -7.69
C LYS A 49 7.78 -8.87 -8.56
N VAL A 50 7.99 -8.74 -9.85
CA VAL A 50 6.96 -8.85 -10.88
C VAL A 50 6.73 -10.33 -11.18
N ASN A 51 5.48 -10.78 -11.11
CA ASN A 51 5.09 -12.15 -11.43
C ASN A 51 4.50 -12.26 -12.83
N ILE A 52 3.85 -11.19 -13.30
CA ILE A 52 3.20 -11.10 -14.60
C ILE A 52 3.69 -9.81 -15.26
N GLU A 53 4.26 -9.92 -16.45
CA GLU A 53 4.63 -8.76 -17.25
C GLU A 53 3.37 -8.17 -17.89
N LEU A 54 2.96 -7.00 -17.42
CA LEU A 54 1.80 -6.27 -17.92
C LEU A 54 2.25 -5.23 -18.94
N GLU A 55 1.47 -5.06 -20.00
CA GLU A 55 1.72 -4.01 -20.98
C GLU A 55 1.31 -2.64 -20.40
N LYS A 56 2.28 -1.72 -20.32
CA LYS A 56 2.03 -0.38 -19.80
C LYS A 56 1.23 0.44 -20.81
N PRO A 57 0.07 1.03 -20.41
CA PRO A 57 -0.66 1.97 -21.26
C PRO A 57 0.18 3.19 -21.66
N LYS A 58 -0.12 3.78 -22.81
CA LYS A 58 0.57 5.02 -23.27
C LYS A 58 0.22 6.25 -22.41
N GLN A 59 -0.98 6.26 -21.84
CA GLN A 59 -1.43 7.31 -20.93
C GLN A 59 -0.75 7.18 -19.58
N VAL A 60 -0.76 8.26 -18.82
CA VAL A 60 -0.37 8.25 -17.41
C VAL A 60 -1.24 7.24 -16.65
N VAL A 61 -0.61 6.39 -15.86
CA VAL A 61 -1.29 5.40 -15.02
C VAL A 61 -1.24 5.85 -13.56
N ILE A 62 -2.42 6.10 -13.00
CA ILE A 62 -2.61 6.47 -11.60
C ILE A 62 -3.19 5.26 -10.87
N THR A 63 -2.48 4.72 -9.89
CA THR A 63 -2.94 3.57 -9.12
C THR A 63 -3.31 3.95 -7.71
N ALA A 64 -4.57 3.73 -7.34
CA ALA A 64 -5.05 3.80 -5.96
C ALA A 64 -4.82 2.44 -5.29
N ALA A 65 -3.74 2.33 -4.52
CA ALA A 65 -3.25 1.06 -4.01
C ALA A 65 -3.78 0.74 -2.61
N SER A 66 -4.27 -0.49 -2.44
CA SER A 66 -4.77 -1.04 -1.18
C SER A 66 -5.83 -0.15 -0.52
N THR A 67 -6.86 0.23 -1.29
CA THR A 67 -7.89 1.15 -0.84
C THR A 67 -8.78 0.56 0.26
N HIS A 68 -9.22 1.42 1.16
CA HIS A 68 -10.14 1.14 2.25
C HIS A 68 -11.46 1.90 2.07
N GLU A 69 -12.40 1.61 2.95
CA GLU A 69 -13.72 2.26 2.93
C GLU A 69 -13.59 3.80 2.98
N ASN A 70 -14.43 4.48 2.22
CA ASN A 70 -14.46 5.93 1.98
C ASN A 70 -13.29 6.50 1.14
N GLU A 71 -12.16 5.81 1.01
CA GLU A 71 -11.03 6.29 0.21
C GLU A 71 -11.35 6.24 -1.29
N GLU A 72 -12.01 5.17 -1.75
CA GLU A 72 -12.41 5.02 -3.15
C GLU A 72 -13.32 6.17 -3.61
N LYS A 73 -14.29 6.57 -2.76
CA LYS A 73 -15.16 7.69 -3.08
C LYS A 73 -14.38 9.00 -3.23
N LEU A 74 -13.46 9.28 -2.30
CA LEU A 74 -12.59 10.46 -2.35
C LEU A 74 -11.75 10.50 -3.63
N ILE A 75 -11.19 9.34 -4.04
CA ILE A 75 -10.35 9.20 -5.22
C ILE A 75 -11.19 9.39 -6.48
N LEU A 76 -12.36 8.77 -6.55
CA LEU A 76 -13.30 8.92 -7.67
C LEU A 76 -13.77 10.38 -7.81
N ASP A 77 -14.15 11.04 -6.72
CA ASP A 77 -14.61 12.43 -6.73
C ASP A 77 -13.49 13.41 -7.21
N ALA A 78 -12.22 13.06 -6.97
CA ALA A 78 -11.07 13.84 -7.42
C ALA A 78 -10.60 13.50 -8.84
N TYR A 79 -11.00 12.35 -9.38
CA TYR A 79 -10.53 11.86 -10.68
C TYR A 79 -11.13 12.63 -11.85
N LYS A 80 -10.27 12.94 -12.81
CA LYS A 80 -10.64 13.48 -14.11
C LYS A 80 -9.97 12.65 -15.21
N LYS A 81 -10.73 12.32 -16.24
CA LYS A 81 -10.27 11.46 -17.37
C LYS A 81 -9.00 11.96 -18.05
N GLU A 82 -8.84 13.29 -18.14
CA GLU A 82 -7.69 13.95 -18.76
C GLU A 82 -6.38 13.74 -17.97
N GLN A 83 -6.45 13.29 -16.72
CA GLN A 83 -5.27 13.00 -15.89
C GLN A 83 -4.60 11.68 -16.27
N GLY A 84 -5.29 10.79 -16.99
CA GLY A 84 -4.84 9.46 -17.37
C GLY A 84 -5.76 8.36 -16.88
N LYS A 85 -5.28 7.12 -16.88
CA LYS A 85 -6.03 5.95 -16.43
C LYS A 85 -5.98 5.81 -14.93
N LEU A 86 -7.10 5.45 -14.31
CA LEU A 86 -7.21 5.18 -12.87
C LEU A 86 -7.35 3.68 -12.63
N ILE A 87 -6.38 3.09 -11.95
CA ILE A 87 -6.44 1.72 -11.47
C ILE A 87 -6.77 1.73 -9.98
N ILE A 88 -7.86 1.07 -9.58
CA ILE A 88 -8.27 0.95 -8.17
C ILE A 88 -8.03 -0.48 -7.72
N VAL A 89 -7.21 -0.65 -6.66
CA VAL A 89 -6.85 -1.94 -6.08
C VAL A 89 -7.33 -1.98 -4.62
N PRO A 90 -8.52 -2.52 -4.33
CA PRO A 90 -9.03 -2.62 -2.96
C PRO A 90 -8.16 -3.58 -2.12
N ARG A 91 -8.00 -3.25 -0.83
CA ARG A 91 -7.17 -4.03 0.10
C ARG A 91 -7.71 -5.44 0.35
N HIS A 92 -9.04 -5.58 0.37
CA HIS A 92 -9.72 -6.81 0.79
C HIS A 92 -10.70 -7.29 -0.27
N PRO A 93 -10.73 -8.61 -0.59
CA PRO A 93 -11.60 -9.17 -1.62
C PRO A 93 -13.09 -8.92 -1.39
N GLU A 94 -13.54 -8.92 -0.13
CA GLU A 94 -14.93 -8.68 0.25
C GLU A 94 -15.45 -7.28 -0.13
N ARG A 95 -14.53 -6.39 -0.54
CA ARG A 95 -14.85 -5.04 -0.98
C ARG A 95 -15.02 -4.90 -2.49
N PHE A 96 -14.59 -5.89 -3.26
CA PHE A 96 -14.57 -5.79 -4.74
C PHE A 96 -15.93 -5.43 -5.31
N GLU A 97 -16.99 -6.08 -4.85
CA GLU A 97 -18.34 -5.79 -5.34
C GLU A 97 -18.85 -4.42 -4.90
N LYS A 98 -18.57 -4.01 -3.65
CA LYS A 98 -18.94 -2.68 -3.16
C LYS A 98 -18.25 -1.57 -3.98
N VAL A 99 -16.97 -1.73 -4.26
CA VAL A 99 -16.19 -0.76 -5.07
C VAL A 99 -16.67 -0.76 -6.52
N HIS A 100 -17.01 -1.92 -7.09
CA HIS A 100 -17.63 -2.03 -8.41
C HIS A 100 -18.89 -1.17 -8.51
N LEU A 101 -19.82 -1.32 -7.57
CA LEU A 101 -21.07 -0.53 -7.55
C LEU A 101 -20.81 0.97 -7.36
N GLN A 102 -19.82 1.35 -6.56
CA GLN A 102 -19.41 2.76 -6.40
C GLN A 102 -18.89 3.35 -7.71
N ILE A 103 -18.09 2.59 -8.46
CA ILE A 103 -17.58 3.04 -9.76
C ILE A 103 -18.73 3.19 -10.76
N LEU A 104 -19.65 2.23 -10.84
CA LEU A 104 -20.81 2.31 -11.71
C LEU A 104 -21.66 3.55 -11.44
N GLU A 105 -21.93 3.84 -10.17
CA GLU A 105 -22.67 5.05 -9.79
C GLU A 105 -21.89 6.33 -10.16
N PHE A 106 -20.58 6.33 -9.95
CA PHE A 106 -19.73 7.48 -10.29
C PHE A 106 -19.72 7.80 -11.78
N ILE A 107 -19.73 6.78 -12.66
CA ILE A 107 -19.62 6.96 -14.14
C ILE A 107 -20.97 7.12 -14.83
N LYS A 108 -22.11 6.93 -14.14
CA LYS A 108 -23.47 6.80 -14.68
C LYS A 108 -23.81 7.85 -15.75
N ASP A 109 -23.42 9.12 -15.52
CA ASP A 109 -23.72 10.23 -16.43
C ASP A 109 -22.43 10.83 -17.01
N LYS A 110 -21.33 10.06 -17.07
CA LYS A 110 -20.03 10.51 -17.52
C LYS A 110 -19.55 9.69 -18.72
N ASN A 111 -18.85 10.33 -19.63
CA ASN A 111 -18.18 9.65 -20.75
C ASN A 111 -16.84 9.05 -20.29
N ILE A 112 -16.92 8.09 -19.35
CA ILE A 112 -15.78 7.38 -18.75
C ILE A 112 -16.02 5.89 -18.93
N SER A 113 -15.06 5.20 -19.57
CA SER A 113 -15.07 3.75 -19.71
C SER A 113 -14.58 3.05 -18.46
N TYR A 114 -15.13 1.88 -18.18
CA TYR A 114 -14.81 1.10 -16.98
C TYR A 114 -14.71 -0.39 -17.30
N GLN A 115 -13.83 -1.08 -16.61
CA GLN A 115 -13.74 -2.55 -16.64
C GLN A 115 -13.30 -3.13 -15.29
N ARG A 116 -13.62 -4.42 -15.10
CA ARG A 116 -13.05 -5.26 -14.03
C ARG A 116 -11.91 -6.08 -14.62
N TYR A 117 -10.77 -6.11 -13.93
CA TYR A 117 -9.60 -6.87 -14.36
C TYR A 117 -9.86 -8.38 -14.44
N SER A 118 -10.73 -8.93 -13.56
CA SER A 118 -11.12 -10.34 -13.61
C SER A 118 -11.90 -10.75 -14.86
N ILE A 119 -12.51 -9.79 -15.56
CA ILE A 119 -13.31 -10.02 -16.78
C ILE A 119 -12.48 -9.75 -18.02
N LYS A 120 -11.68 -8.68 -17.99
CA LYS A 120 -10.81 -8.27 -19.09
C LYS A 120 -9.49 -7.79 -18.50
N ASP A 121 -8.42 -8.51 -18.76
CA ASP A 121 -7.09 -8.36 -18.13
C ASP A 121 -6.15 -7.40 -18.87
N ASP A 122 -6.71 -6.53 -19.70
CA ASP A 122 -6.02 -5.39 -20.29
C ASP A 122 -6.26 -4.08 -19.48
N PHE A 123 -5.73 -2.98 -19.99
CA PHE A 123 -5.85 -1.67 -19.37
C PHE A 123 -6.41 -0.63 -20.34
N ASP A 124 -7.36 -1.01 -21.20
CA ASP A 124 -7.90 -0.14 -22.23
C ASP A 124 -8.86 0.92 -21.67
N SER A 125 -9.64 0.59 -20.65
CA SER A 125 -10.62 1.51 -20.05
C SER A 125 -9.98 2.68 -19.28
N ASP A 126 -10.77 3.73 -19.04
CA ASP A 126 -10.34 4.90 -18.26
C ASP A 126 -10.21 4.57 -16.76
N ILE A 127 -11.13 3.74 -16.24
CA ILE A 127 -11.08 3.23 -14.87
C ILE A 127 -11.00 1.70 -14.90
N ILE A 128 -10.09 1.11 -14.15
CA ILE A 128 -9.92 -0.33 -14.01
C ILE A 128 -10.02 -0.70 -12.53
N LEU A 129 -10.94 -1.58 -12.18
CA LEU A 129 -10.99 -2.21 -10.87
C LEU A 129 -10.18 -3.50 -10.89
N VAL A 130 -9.11 -3.55 -10.14
CA VAL A 130 -8.33 -4.78 -9.95
C VAL A 130 -8.97 -5.59 -8.83
N ASP A 131 -9.83 -6.50 -9.21
CA ASP A 131 -10.55 -7.43 -8.35
C ASP A 131 -9.87 -8.82 -8.31
N LYS A 132 -8.54 -8.81 -8.26
CA LYS A 132 -7.68 -9.99 -8.16
C LYS A 132 -6.58 -9.74 -7.13
N MET A 133 -6.35 -10.73 -6.27
CA MET A 133 -5.28 -10.64 -5.27
C MET A 133 -3.92 -11.05 -5.84
N GLY A 134 -2.85 -10.50 -5.24
CA GLY A 134 -1.48 -10.94 -5.50
C GLY A 134 -0.78 -10.30 -6.69
N ILE A 135 -1.42 -9.37 -7.41
CA ILE A 135 -0.85 -8.70 -8.60
C ILE A 135 -0.46 -7.23 -8.36
N LEU A 136 -0.40 -6.79 -7.11
CA LEU A 136 -0.16 -5.38 -6.81
C LEU A 136 1.23 -4.90 -7.27
N ASN A 137 2.27 -5.74 -7.16
CA ASN A 137 3.60 -5.42 -7.67
C ASN A 137 3.62 -5.30 -9.19
N ASP A 138 2.85 -6.15 -9.88
CA ASP A 138 2.73 -6.12 -11.35
C ASP A 138 2.05 -4.81 -11.79
N ILE A 139 1.05 -4.35 -11.03
CA ILE A 139 0.40 -3.05 -11.23
C ILE A 139 1.36 -1.89 -10.96
N TYR A 140 2.19 -1.96 -9.90
CA TYR A 140 3.19 -0.92 -9.65
C TYR A 140 4.19 -0.78 -10.80
N ALA A 141 4.59 -1.89 -11.43
CA ALA A 141 5.53 -1.89 -12.55
C ALA A 141 5.04 -1.08 -13.76
N ILE A 142 3.71 -0.94 -13.94
CA ILE A 142 3.12 -0.14 -15.02
C ILE A 142 2.59 1.23 -14.54
N SER A 143 2.71 1.55 -13.24
CA SER A 143 2.18 2.79 -12.66
C SER A 143 3.16 3.95 -12.76
N ASP A 144 2.66 5.15 -13.04
CA ASP A 144 3.44 6.40 -12.96
C ASP A 144 3.25 7.08 -11.60
N VAL A 145 2.02 7.05 -11.08
CA VAL A 145 1.63 7.67 -9.82
C VAL A 145 0.88 6.66 -8.96
N VAL A 146 1.25 6.56 -7.70
CA VAL A 146 0.57 5.69 -6.73
C VAL A 146 0.00 6.52 -5.58
N ILE A 147 -1.31 6.43 -5.40
CA ILE A 147 -2.01 6.95 -4.24
C ILE A 147 -1.98 5.85 -3.18
N LEU A 148 -1.15 6.02 -2.15
CA LEU A 148 -1.06 5.09 -1.04
C LEU A 148 -2.21 5.31 -0.07
N SER A 149 -3.14 4.39 -0.09
CA SER A 149 -4.31 4.37 0.79
C SER A 149 -3.98 3.91 2.21
N GLY A 150 -5.00 3.86 3.10
CA GLY A 150 -4.80 3.61 4.53
C GLY A 150 -4.26 4.80 5.32
N ALA A 151 -3.76 5.83 4.66
CA ALA A 151 -3.30 7.07 5.29
C ALA A 151 -4.40 8.14 5.34
N PHE A 152 -5.45 8.02 4.52
CA PHE A 152 -6.59 8.93 4.50
C PHE A 152 -7.53 8.69 5.67
N GLU A 153 -7.59 7.45 6.17
CA GLU A 153 -8.24 7.06 7.43
C GLU A 153 -7.19 6.84 8.54
N LYS A 154 -7.60 6.57 9.78
CA LYS A 154 -6.69 6.35 10.93
C LYS A 154 -6.10 4.92 10.94
N ILE A 155 -5.77 4.36 9.77
CA ILE A 155 -5.28 2.98 9.62
C ILE A 155 -3.73 2.93 9.65
N GLY A 156 -3.05 4.07 9.41
CA GLY A 156 -1.59 4.19 9.57
C GLY A 156 -0.76 4.08 8.30
N GLY A 157 -1.41 4.02 7.11
CA GLY A 157 -0.75 4.01 5.80
C GLY A 157 -0.14 2.67 5.40
N HIS A 158 -0.01 2.45 4.10
CA HIS A 158 0.61 1.27 3.51
C HIS A 158 2.10 1.48 3.21
N ASN A 159 2.81 0.37 2.94
CA ASN A 159 4.24 0.35 2.70
C ASN A 159 4.61 1.14 1.42
N PRO A 160 5.43 2.20 1.49
CA PRO A 160 5.85 2.97 0.32
C PRO A 160 7.03 2.34 -0.44
N ILE A 161 7.70 1.34 0.14
CA ILE A 161 8.93 0.74 -0.42
C ILE A 161 8.61 0.08 -1.77
N GLU A 162 7.50 -0.65 -1.86
CA GLU A 162 7.14 -1.37 -3.08
C GLU A 162 6.92 -0.41 -4.27
N PRO A 163 6.03 0.59 -4.21
CA PRO A 163 5.89 1.53 -5.33
C PRO A 163 7.14 2.38 -5.57
N ALA A 164 7.92 2.71 -4.54
CA ALA A 164 9.19 3.41 -4.71
C ALA A 164 10.22 2.58 -5.47
N PHE A 165 10.27 1.26 -5.25
CA PHE A 165 11.13 0.34 -5.99
C PHE A 165 10.86 0.39 -7.50
N PHE A 166 9.61 0.55 -7.89
CA PHE A 166 9.18 0.69 -9.30
C PHE A 166 9.22 2.14 -9.81
N ASN A 167 9.89 3.06 -9.10
CA ASN A 167 10.03 4.47 -9.46
C ASN A 167 8.69 5.24 -9.58
N CYS A 168 7.63 4.77 -8.94
CA CYS A 168 6.35 5.46 -8.93
C CYS A 168 6.44 6.78 -8.13
N LYS A 169 5.78 7.83 -8.61
CA LYS A 169 5.52 9.02 -7.79
C LYS A 169 4.46 8.69 -6.75
N ILE A 170 4.74 8.96 -5.46
CA ILE A 170 3.86 8.55 -4.37
C ILE A 170 3.09 9.74 -3.82
N ILE A 171 1.76 9.63 -3.82
CA ILE A 171 0.85 10.54 -3.14
C ILE A 171 0.35 9.88 -1.85
N LYS A 172 0.50 10.56 -0.71
CA LYS A 172 0.04 10.08 0.60
C LYS A 172 -0.47 11.24 1.46
N LYS A 173 -1.31 10.94 2.42
CA LYS A 173 -1.68 11.87 3.49
C LYS A 173 -0.67 11.80 4.66
N LYS A 174 -0.62 12.83 5.51
CA LYS A 174 0.33 12.92 6.66
C LYS A 174 0.14 11.85 7.75
N ASN A 175 -0.95 11.09 7.77
CA ASN A 175 -1.22 10.06 8.77
C ASN A 175 -0.42 8.78 8.50
N ILE A 176 0.89 8.80 8.85
CA ILE A 176 1.84 7.69 8.59
C ILE A 176 2.50 7.20 9.88
N PHE A 177 1.80 7.27 11.02
CA PHE A 177 2.38 6.95 12.33
C PHE A 177 3.01 5.54 12.43
N ASN A 178 2.54 4.57 11.62
CA ASN A 178 3.10 3.21 11.57
C ASN A 178 4.36 3.09 10.70
N GLN A 179 4.73 4.12 9.92
CA GLN A 179 5.80 4.04 8.91
C GLN A 179 6.66 5.31 8.85
N LYS A 180 6.67 6.10 9.93
CA LYS A 180 7.40 7.37 9.98
C LYS A 180 8.86 7.22 9.59
N SER A 181 9.53 6.16 10.03
CA SER A 181 10.94 5.88 9.73
C SER A 181 11.27 5.55 8.26
N LEU A 182 10.26 5.41 7.39
CA LEU A 182 10.45 5.16 5.96
C LEU A 182 10.32 6.44 5.12
N PHE A 183 9.93 7.55 5.76
CA PHE A 183 9.69 8.82 5.08
C PHE A 183 10.57 9.96 5.59
N ASP A 184 11.33 9.71 6.64
CA ASP A 184 12.40 10.57 7.15
C ASP A 184 13.72 10.24 6.45
#